data_3d9185e92191b1b556e8a4ad0f10f5f3
#
_entry.id   3d9185e92191b1b556e8a4ad0f10f5f3
#
_cell.length_a   1.000
_cell.length_b   1.000
_cell.length_c   1.000
_cell.angle_alpha   90.00
_cell.angle_beta   90.00
_cell.angle_gamma   90.00
#
_symmetry.space_group_name_H-M   'P 1'
#
loop_
_entity.id
_entity.type
_entity.pdbx_description
1 polymer ?
#
loop_
_entity_poly.entity_id
_entity_poly.type
_entity_poly.pdbx_seq_one_letter_code
_entity_poly.pdbx_strand_id
1 'polypeptide(L)'
;MLIAVASPKGGVGKTTCAAHLAYGIAAAGYRTLALDLDPQNSLRLHFGIPLGEAGGLARGGPPAGDWMSRVLHGGGGVGVLPYGAADGAQRRELDQALQTPGFLTSGLRGLAEQPDTVLVVDLPPGPSPALDAVSPLANLRLTLLLADSASVSLLPGLEDGFYPPGVAPGSEHRLVLNQVDIRRRLNREITEFMQTRYRDSLLATLHRDEAVPEAGARQISVFEHAESSRAARDLGMLCRRSLALLKGADSAGYSPLWGHNR
;
A
#
# COMPACT_ATOMS: atom_id res chain seq x y z
N MET A 1 2.60 12.38 -3.96
CA MET A 1 2.54 11.77 -2.60
C MET A 1 2.64 10.26 -2.70
N LEU A 2 3.22 9.57 -1.67
CA LEU A 2 3.39 8.11 -1.68
C LEU A 2 2.92 7.49 -0.37
N ILE A 3 2.04 6.47 -0.48
CA ILE A 3 1.59 5.62 0.63
C ILE A 3 2.20 4.23 0.45
N ALA A 4 2.96 3.76 1.42
CA ALA A 4 3.48 2.39 1.46
C ALA A 4 2.58 1.52 2.35
N VAL A 5 2.12 0.39 1.83
CA VAL A 5 1.32 -0.59 2.57
C VAL A 5 2.17 -1.82 2.84
N ALA A 6 2.52 -2.04 4.11
CA ALA A 6 3.46 -3.06 4.56
C ALA A 6 2.86 -3.95 5.65
N SER A 7 3.50 -5.07 5.93
CA SER A 7 3.19 -5.93 7.07
C SER A 7 4.38 -6.84 7.38
N PRO A 8 4.69 -7.12 8.65
CA PRO A 8 5.75 -8.04 9.02
C PRO A 8 5.42 -9.51 8.71
N LYS A 9 4.15 -9.84 8.40
CA LYS A 9 3.73 -11.20 8.02
C LYS A 9 2.78 -11.22 6.82
N GLY A 10 2.69 -12.37 6.14
CA GLY A 10 1.76 -12.60 5.04
C GLY A 10 0.31 -12.81 5.48
N GLY A 11 -0.64 -12.72 4.54
CA GLY A 11 -2.05 -13.06 4.75
C GLY A 11 -2.88 -12.04 5.56
N VAL A 12 -2.34 -10.86 5.84
CA VAL A 12 -3.03 -9.83 6.63
C VAL A 12 -3.96 -8.93 5.82
N GLY A 13 -4.02 -9.08 4.49
CA GLY A 13 -4.87 -8.28 3.61
C GLY A 13 -4.24 -6.99 3.09
N LYS A 14 -2.89 -6.91 3.00
CA LYS A 14 -2.17 -5.75 2.44
C LYS A 14 -2.68 -5.34 1.07
N THR A 15 -2.62 -6.26 0.11
CA THR A 15 -3.03 -6.04 -1.29
C THR A 15 -4.46 -5.54 -1.39
N THR A 16 -5.38 -6.16 -0.64
CA THR A 16 -6.77 -5.71 -0.58
C THR A 16 -6.88 -4.29 -0.03
N CYS A 17 -6.15 -3.98 1.04
CA CYS A 17 -6.14 -2.65 1.63
C CYS A 17 -5.54 -1.61 0.66
N ALA A 18 -4.41 -1.92 0.01
CA ALA A 18 -3.77 -1.07 -0.99
C ALA A 18 -4.71 -0.77 -2.16
N ALA A 19 -5.38 -1.78 -2.69
CA ALA A 19 -6.35 -1.61 -3.77
C ALA A 19 -7.50 -0.67 -3.36
N HIS A 20 -8.10 -0.88 -2.19
CA HIS A 20 -9.23 -0.05 -1.74
C HIS A 20 -8.81 1.36 -1.34
N LEU A 21 -7.58 1.55 -0.84
CA LEU A 21 -6.99 2.89 -0.69
C LEU A 21 -6.90 3.60 -2.04
N ALA A 22 -6.38 2.93 -3.06
CA ALA A 22 -6.26 3.51 -4.39
C ALA A 22 -7.64 3.88 -4.97
N TYR A 23 -8.64 3.01 -4.84
CA TYR A 23 -10.01 3.31 -5.25
C TYR A 23 -10.60 4.52 -4.51
N GLY A 24 -10.48 4.56 -3.18
CA GLY A 24 -11.03 5.65 -2.38
C GLY A 24 -10.34 6.99 -2.62
N ILE A 25 -9.03 6.98 -2.89
CA ILE A 25 -8.24 8.17 -3.21
C ILE A 25 -8.59 8.68 -4.61
N ALA A 26 -8.75 7.79 -5.60
CA ALA A 26 -9.22 8.16 -6.94
C ALA A 26 -10.63 8.75 -6.90
N ALA A 27 -11.55 8.15 -6.14
CA ALA A 27 -12.90 8.67 -5.93
C ALA A 27 -12.92 10.05 -5.23
N ALA A 28 -11.88 10.38 -4.45
CA ALA A 28 -11.70 11.69 -3.86
C ALA A 28 -11.13 12.75 -4.83
N GLY A 29 -10.93 12.40 -6.11
CA GLY A 29 -10.50 13.30 -7.18
C GLY A 29 -8.99 13.38 -7.41
N TYR A 30 -8.20 12.54 -6.72
CA TYR A 30 -6.75 12.47 -6.95
C TYR A 30 -6.42 11.56 -8.14
N ARG A 31 -5.43 11.95 -8.92
CA ARG A 31 -4.80 11.01 -9.84
C ARG A 31 -4.10 9.93 -9.03
N THR A 32 -4.52 8.68 -9.21
CA THR A 32 -4.08 7.59 -8.36
C THR A 32 -3.42 6.47 -9.16
N LEU A 33 -2.28 6.03 -8.65
CA LEU A 33 -1.51 4.91 -9.19
C LEU A 33 -1.32 3.86 -8.08
N ALA A 34 -1.61 2.62 -8.42
CA ALA A 34 -1.36 1.45 -7.58
C ALA A 34 -0.14 0.70 -8.12
N LEU A 35 0.92 0.60 -7.33
CA LEU A 35 2.17 -0.08 -7.66
C LEU A 35 2.27 -1.39 -6.87
N ASP A 36 2.41 -2.51 -7.58
CA ASP A 36 2.61 -3.83 -6.99
C ASP A 36 4.11 -4.18 -6.97
N LEU A 37 4.69 -4.30 -5.79
CA LEU A 37 6.06 -4.78 -5.59
C LEU A 37 6.09 -6.18 -4.93
N ASP A 38 4.91 -6.83 -4.74
CA ASP A 38 4.84 -8.21 -4.27
C ASP A 38 4.97 -9.17 -5.46
N PRO A 39 5.93 -10.11 -5.44
CA PRO A 39 6.08 -11.14 -6.49
C PRO A 39 4.85 -12.02 -6.71
N GLN A 40 3.85 -11.99 -5.80
CA GLN A 40 2.56 -12.66 -6.01
C GLN A 40 1.73 -11.99 -7.11
N ASN A 41 2.01 -10.73 -7.45
CA ASN A 41 1.38 -9.98 -8.56
C ASN A 41 -0.16 -10.00 -8.49
N SER A 42 -0.72 -9.84 -7.29
CA SER A 42 -2.16 -9.99 -7.04
C SER A 42 -2.92 -8.68 -7.02
N LEU A 43 -2.24 -7.53 -6.86
CA LEU A 43 -2.87 -6.22 -6.78
C LEU A 43 -3.73 -5.91 -8.03
N ARG A 44 -3.25 -6.23 -9.22
CA ARG A 44 -3.92 -6.01 -10.50
C ARG A 44 -5.31 -6.66 -10.60
N LEU A 45 -5.51 -7.78 -9.90
CA LEU A 45 -6.79 -8.52 -9.92
C LEU A 45 -7.92 -7.72 -9.26
N HIS A 46 -7.60 -6.88 -8.29
CA HIS A 46 -8.59 -6.00 -7.66
C HIS A 46 -9.09 -4.91 -8.60
N PHE A 47 -8.43 -4.67 -9.72
CA PHE A 47 -8.75 -3.63 -10.70
C PHE A 47 -9.30 -4.18 -12.02
N GLY A 48 -9.72 -5.43 -12.07
CA GLY A 48 -10.26 -6.06 -13.27
C GLY A 48 -9.23 -6.40 -14.34
N ILE A 49 -7.93 -6.32 -14.03
CA ILE A 49 -6.87 -6.70 -14.96
C ILE A 49 -6.74 -8.24 -14.95
N PRO A 50 -6.89 -8.91 -16.10
CA PRO A 50 -7.02 -10.35 -16.15
C PRO A 50 -5.74 -11.10 -15.76
N LEU A 51 -5.91 -12.35 -15.28
CA LEU A 51 -4.79 -13.25 -14.94
C LEU A 51 -3.81 -13.47 -16.10
N GLY A 52 -4.30 -13.46 -17.34
CA GLY A 52 -3.49 -13.63 -18.54
C GLY A 52 -2.60 -12.43 -18.89
N GLU A 53 -2.85 -11.25 -18.27
CA GLU A 53 -1.97 -10.10 -18.46
C GLU A 53 -0.61 -10.36 -17.83
N ALA A 54 0.42 -10.37 -18.64
CA ALA A 54 1.77 -10.70 -18.21
C ALA A 54 2.67 -9.46 -18.02
N GLY A 55 2.21 -8.28 -18.45
CA GLY A 55 2.94 -7.02 -18.36
C GLY A 55 3.18 -6.60 -16.92
N GLY A 56 4.20 -5.79 -16.69
CA GLY A 56 4.52 -5.24 -15.38
C GLY A 56 6.00 -4.93 -15.18
N LEU A 57 6.36 -4.61 -13.96
CA LEU A 57 7.67 -4.07 -13.60
C LEU A 57 8.81 -5.07 -13.82
N ALA A 58 8.65 -6.30 -13.38
CA ALA A 58 9.70 -7.32 -13.41
C ALA A 58 9.81 -8.06 -14.76
N ARG A 59 8.79 -7.97 -15.63
CA ARG A 59 8.81 -8.71 -16.88
C ARG A 59 9.85 -8.16 -17.87
N GLY A 60 10.73 -9.02 -18.35
CA GLY A 60 11.79 -8.64 -19.29
C GLY A 60 12.98 -7.94 -18.63
N GLY A 61 13.09 -8.05 -17.33
CA GLY A 61 14.11 -7.41 -16.50
C GLY A 61 13.68 -6.02 -15.99
N PRO A 62 14.47 -5.44 -15.05
CA PRO A 62 14.18 -4.15 -14.46
C PRO A 62 14.11 -3.06 -15.56
N PRO A 63 13.04 -2.24 -15.57
CA PRO A 63 12.94 -1.21 -16.60
C PRO A 63 13.97 -0.10 -16.40
N ALA A 64 14.61 0.32 -17.48
CA ALA A 64 15.40 1.54 -17.49
C ALA A 64 14.49 2.76 -17.71
N GLY A 65 14.72 3.85 -16.97
CA GLY A 65 14.00 5.11 -17.16
C GLY A 65 12.57 5.11 -16.65
N ASP A 66 11.69 5.84 -17.34
CA ASP A 66 10.31 6.09 -16.93
C ASP A 66 9.40 4.86 -17.09
N TRP A 67 8.65 4.54 -16.05
CA TRP A 67 7.76 3.39 -16.01
C TRP A 67 6.33 3.67 -16.50
N MET A 68 6.05 4.88 -16.95
CA MET A 68 4.72 5.29 -17.45
C MET A 68 4.17 4.34 -18.52
N SER A 69 5.01 3.87 -19.43
CA SER A 69 4.61 2.96 -20.51
C SER A 69 4.17 1.57 -20.05
N ARG A 70 4.43 1.23 -18.78
CA ARG A 70 4.05 -0.05 -18.17
C ARG A 70 2.79 0.05 -17.32
N VAL A 71 2.23 1.24 -17.16
CA VAL A 71 0.99 1.46 -16.40
C VAL A 71 -0.20 0.96 -17.22
N LEU A 72 -1.00 0.10 -16.59
CA LEU A 72 -2.26 -0.40 -17.14
C LEU A 72 -3.43 0.44 -16.59
N HIS A 73 -4.52 0.52 -17.32
CA HIS A 73 -5.74 1.15 -16.85
C HIS A 73 -6.59 0.14 -16.07
N GLY A 74 -6.79 0.41 -14.79
CA GLY A 74 -7.62 -0.38 -13.90
C GLY A 74 -9.01 0.20 -13.71
N GLY A 75 -9.87 -0.53 -13.02
CA GLY A 75 -11.19 -0.07 -12.59
C GLY A 75 -11.11 1.18 -11.71
N GLY A 76 -12.18 1.98 -11.67
CA GLY A 76 -12.26 3.19 -10.83
C GLY A 76 -11.31 4.32 -11.22
N GLY A 77 -10.79 4.32 -12.45
CA GLY A 77 -9.86 5.35 -12.94
C GLY A 77 -8.45 5.26 -12.34
N VAL A 78 -8.09 4.14 -11.72
CA VAL A 78 -6.77 3.91 -11.12
C VAL A 78 -5.80 3.41 -12.18
N GLY A 79 -4.63 4.06 -12.31
CA GLY A 79 -3.49 3.50 -13.02
C GLY A 79 -2.86 2.37 -12.20
N VAL A 80 -2.55 1.25 -12.82
CA VAL A 80 -1.97 0.09 -12.15
C VAL A 80 -0.64 -0.27 -12.78
N LEU A 81 0.42 -0.32 -11.99
CA LEU A 81 1.71 -0.86 -12.40
C LEU A 81 1.91 -2.21 -11.70
N PRO A 82 1.58 -3.34 -12.36
CA PRO A 82 1.71 -4.66 -11.77
C PRO A 82 3.19 -5.06 -11.56
N TYR A 83 3.42 -6.01 -10.67
CA TYR A 83 4.73 -6.69 -10.59
C TYR A 83 5.09 -7.34 -11.95
N GLY A 84 4.11 -7.95 -12.57
CA GLY A 84 4.25 -8.65 -13.85
C GLY A 84 4.63 -10.13 -13.69
N ALA A 85 4.45 -10.89 -14.78
CA ALA A 85 4.89 -12.28 -14.84
C ALA A 85 6.42 -12.33 -14.95
N ALA A 86 7.07 -12.90 -13.95
CA ALA A 86 8.53 -12.96 -13.86
C ALA A 86 9.01 -14.33 -13.36
N ASP A 87 10.06 -14.84 -13.95
CA ASP A 87 10.77 -16.03 -13.46
C ASP A 87 11.70 -15.67 -12.27
N GLY A 88 12.37 -16.69 -11.73
CA GLY A 88 13.25 -16.49 -10.57
C GLY A 88 14.48 -15.62 -10.85
N ALA A 89 14.96 -15.55 -12.10
CA ALA A 89 16.08 -14.68 -12.47
C ALA A 89 15.63 -13.22 -12.54
N GLN A 90 14.54 -12.96 -13.22
CA GLN A 90 13.94 -11.62 -13.34
C GLN A 90 13.54 -11.03 -11.98
N ARG A 91 13.04 -11.85 -11.04
CA ARG A 91 12.76 -11.43 -9.66
C ARG A 91 14.03 -10.97 -8.95
N ARG A 92 15.11 -11.74 -9.02
CA ARG A 92 16.39 -11.36 -8.41
C ARG A 92 16.99 -10.10 -9.05
N GLU A 93 16.86 -9.95 -10.34
CA GLU A 93 17.30 -8.74 -11.05
C GLU A 93 16.54 -7.49 -10.56
N LEU A 94 15.21 -7.59 -10.38
CA LEU A 94 14.42 -6.50 -9.84
C LEU A 94 14.80 -6.20 -8.38
N ASP A 95 14.99 -7.22 -7.54
CA ASP A 95 15.43 -7.06 -6.15
C ASP A 95 16.78 -6.34 -6.07
N GLN A 96 17.73 -6.68 -6.94
CA GLN A 96 19.03 -5.99 -7.04
C GLN A 96 18.89 -4.55 -7.53
N ALA A 97 18.01 -4.32 -8.52
CA ALA A 97 17.75 -2.99 -9.03
C ALA A 97 17.10 -2.08 -7.96
N LEU A 98 16.18 -2.61 -7.16
CA LEU A 98 15.56 -1.88 -6.05
C LEU A 98 16.57 -1.44 -4.97
N GLN A 99 17.67 -2.18 -4.80
CA GLN A 99 18.78 -1.81 -3.91
C GLN A 99 19.71 -0.75 -4.51
N THR A 100 19.58 -0.48 -5.81
CA THR A 100 20.40 0.53 -6.49
C THR A 100 19.87 1.94 -6.16
N PRO A 101 20.70 2.85 -5.61
CA PRO A 101 20.26 4.19 -5.32
C PRO A 101 19.70 4.91 -6.58
N GLY A 102 18.53 5.51 -6.41
CA GLY A 102 17.88 6.26 -7.48
C GLY A 102 17.06 5.43 -8.48
N PHE A 103 17.11 4.11 -8.45
CA PHE A 103 16.33 3.27 -9.38
C PHE A 103 14.82 3.53 -9.25
N LEU A 104 14.27 3.42 -8.05
CA LEU A 104 12.84 3.63 -7.79
C LEU A 104 12.44 5.08 -8.11
N THR A 105 13.23 6.06 -7.68
CA THR A 105 12.93 7.48 -7.92
C THR A 105 12.99 7.85 -9.40
N SER A 106 13.94 7.30 -10.16
CA SER A 106 14.02 7.51 -11.61
C SER A 106 12.81 6.90 -12.34
N GLY A 107 12.44 5.68 -11.98
CA GLY A 107 11.30 5.00 -12.60
C GLY A 107 9.95 5.65 -12.31
N LEU A 108 9.80 6.20 -11.11
CA LEU A 108 8.55 6.85 -10.67
C LEU A 108 8.51 8.35 -11.06
N ARG A 109 9.57 8.93 -11.62
CA ARG A 109 9.65 10.38 -11.89
C ARG A 109 8.47 10.87 -12.71
N GLY A 110 8.22 10.32 -13.88
CA GLY A 110 7.12 10.75 -14.74
C GLY A 110 5.74 10.53 -14.14
N LEU A 111 5.61 9.55 -13.21
CA LEU A 111 4.38 9.27 -12.47
C LEU A 111 4.14 10.29 -11.35
N ALA A 112 5.21 10.73 -10.68
CA ALA A 112 5.16 11.56 -9.48
C ALA A 112 5.19 13.08 -9.78
N GLU A 113 5.72 13.49 -10.93
CA GLU A 113 5.81 14.91 -11.33
C GLU A 113 4.46 15.53 -11.68
N GLN A 114 3.42 14.74 -11.86
CA GLN A 114 2.10 15.29 -12.16
C GLN A 114 1.41 15.76 -10.85
N PRO A 115 0.82 16.96 -10.85
CA PRO A 115 0.15 17.50 -9.67
C PRO A 115 -0.96 16.57 -9.20
N ASP A 116 -1.25 16.60 -7.90
CA ASP A 116 -2.31 15.82 -7.26
C ASP A 116 -2.22 14.31 -7.48
N THR A 117 -1.01 13.80 -7.73
CA THR A 117 -0.78 12.36 -7.89
C THR A 117 -0.47 11.69 -6.55
N VAL A 118 -1.20 10.59 -6.27
CA VAL A 118 -0.95 9.71 -5.13
C VAL A 118 -0.57 8.31 -5.62
N LEU A 119 0.60 7.84 -5.19
CA LEU A 119 1.03 6.47 -5.40
C LEU A 119 0.68 5.64 -4.16
N VAL A 120 0.01 4.52 -4.37
CA VAL A 120 -0.23 3.51 -3.34
C VAL A 120 0.59 2.28 -3.69
N VAL A 121 1.53 1.91 -2.82
CA VAL A 121 2.49 0.82 -3.07
C VAL A 121 2.15 -0.38 -2.19
N ASP A 122 1.84 -1.51 -2.83
CA ASP A 122 1.68 -2.81 -2.17
C ASP A 122 3.04 -3.49 -2.07
N LEU A 123 3.48 -3.79 -0.84
CA LEU A 123 4.78 -4.36 -0.55
C LEU A 123 4.70 -5.86 -0.22
N PRO A 124 5.73 -6.65 -0.51
CA PRO A 124 5.79 -8.03 -0.04
C PRO A 124 5.79 -8.10 1.49
N PRO A 125 5.42 -9.24 2.09
CA PRO A 125 5.43 -9.41 3.53
C PRO A 125 6.87 -9.48 4.08
N GLY A 126 7.06 -8.91 5.26
CA GLY A 126 8.36 -8.92 5.97
C GLY A 126 9.40 -7.96 5.40
N PRO A 127 10.64 -8.05 5.89
CA PRO A 127 11.78 -7.31 5.35
C PRO A 127 12.04 -7.70 3.90
N SER A 128 12.29 -6.72 3.05
CA SER A 128 12.51 -6.96 1.61
C SER A 128 13.21 -5.77 0.95
N PRO A 129 13.92 -5.99 -0.19
CA PRO A 129 14.47 -4.90 -0.98
C PRO A 129 13.45 -3.83 -1.37
N ALA A 130 12.21 -4.24 -1.62
CA ALA A 130 11.11 -3.32 -1.92
C ALA A 130 10.75 -2.44 -0.72
N LEU A 131 10.67 -3.01 0.49
CA LEU A 131 10.43 -2.25 1.72
C LEU A 131 11.54 -1.22 1.96
N ASP A 132 12.80 -1.63 1.78
CA ASP A 132 13.96 -0.76 1.97
C ASP A 132 14.01 0.38 0.97
N ALA A 133 13.65 0.12 -0.29
CA ALA A 133 13.63 1.12 -1.35
C ALA A 133 12.46 2.12 -1.20
N VAL A 134 11.28 1.65 -0.79
CA VAL A 134 10.07 2.47 -0.73
C VAL A 134 9.97 3.29 0.56
N SER A 135 10.36 2.71 1.71
CA SER A 135 10.16 3.33 3.02
C SER A 135 10.75 4.73 3.16
N PRO A 136 11.97 5.03 2.66
CA PRO A 136 12.53 6.37 2.73
C PRO A 136 11.78 7.40 1.88
N LEU A 137 11.02 6.96 0.88
CA LEU A 137 10.29 7.81 -0.06
C LEU A 137 8.82 8.03 0.37
N ALA A 138 8.33 7.22 1.30
CA ALA A 138 6.93 7.23 1.68
C ALA A 138 6.57 8.45 2.55
N ASN A 139 5.53 9.17 2.17
CA ASN A 139 4.91 10.20 3.00
C ASN A 139 4.09 9.55 4.13
N LEU A 140 3.48 8.40 3.85
CA LEU A 140 2.71 7.63 4.81
C LEU A 140 3.05 6.15 4.68
N ARG A 141 3.46 5.53 5.80
CA ARG A 141 3.66 4.08 5.91
C ARG A 141 2.55 3.50 6.75
N LEU A 142 1.79 2.58 6.15
CA LEU A 142 0.73 1.84 6.81
C LEU A 142 1.20 0.42 7.09
N THR A 143 1.28 0.05 8.36
CA THR A 143 1.56 -1.33 8.77
C THR A 143 0.27 -2.04 9.12
N LEU A 144 -0.06 -3.07 8.35
CA LEU A 144 -1.23 -3.91 8.60
C LEU A 144 -0.91 -5.05 9.55
N LEU A 145 -1.78 -5.22 10.52
CA LEU A 145 -1.75 -6.29 11.52
C LEU A 145 -3.12 -6.95 11.62
N LEU A 146 -3.17 -8.19 12.08
CA LEU A 146 -4.42 -8.85 12.47
C LEU A 146 -4.64 -8.72 13.98
N ALA A 147 -5.89 -8.86 14.42
CA ALA A 147 -6.23 -8.96 15.84
C ALA A 147 -5.95 -10.38 16.37
N ASP A 148 -4.70 -10.85 16.24
CA ASP A 148 -4.25 -12.18 16.66
C ASP A 148 -2.93 -12.13 17.45
N SER A 149 -2.63 -13.19 18.18
CA SER A 149 -1.42 -13.29 19.01
C SER A 149 -0.13 -13.20 18.18
N ALA A 150 -0.13 -13.72 16.95
CA ALA A 150 1.03 -13.66 16.08
C ALA A 150 1.36 -12.22 15.64
N SER A 151 0.34 -11.37 15.41
CA SER A 151 0.57 -9.95 15.12
C SER A 151 1.06 -9.18 16.35
N VAL A 152 0.52 -9.48 17.54
CA VAL A 152 0.95 -8.85 18.80
C VAL A 152 2.41 -9.18 19.10
N SER A 153 2.86 -10.42 18.85
CA SER A 153 4.26 -10.81 19.07
C SER A 153 5.27 -10.10 18.16
N LEU A 154 4.82 -9.48 17.07
CA LEU A 154 5.67 -8.73 16.15
C LEU A 154 5.79 -7.24 16.50
N LEU A 155 5.00 -6.73 17.45
CA LEU A 155 5.01 -5.31 17.81
C LEU A 155 6.39 -4.81 18.28
N PRO A 156 7.16 -5.54 19.12
CA PRO A 156 8.49 -5.09 19.49
C PRO A 156 9.41 -4.90 18.27
N GLY A 157 9.39 -5.83 17.32
CA GLY A 157 10.17 -5.69 16.09
C GLY A 157 9.75 -4.52 15.21
N LEU A 158 8.48 -4.10 15.27
CA LEU A 158 8.01 -2.89 14.59
C LEU A 158 8.55 -1.61 15.25
N GLU A 159 8.69 -1.61 16.57
CA GLU A 159 9.27 -0.50 17.34
C GLU A 159 10.79 -0.42 17.13
N ASP A 160 11.48 -1.56 17.01
CA ASP A 160 12.94 -1.68 17.03
C ASP A 160 13.62 -1.72 15.65
N GLY A 161 12.90 -1.53 14.54
CA GLY A 161 13.57 -1.43 13.23
C GLY A 161 13.02 -2.27 12.11
N PHE A 162 11.73 -2.52 12.06
CA PHE A 162 11.08 -3.11 10.87
C PHE A 162 11.27 -2.25 9.62
N TYR A 163 11.26 -0.93 9.79
CA TYR A 163 11.54 0.01 8.72
C TYR A 163 13.01 0.43 8.73
N PRO A 164 13.64 0.58 7.55
CA PRO A 164 15.00 1.05 7.46
C PRO A 164 15.13 2.48 8.03
N PRO A 165 16.32 2.85 8.54
CA PRO A 165 16.61 4.22 8.97
C PRO A 165 16.58 5.19 7.77
N GLY A 166 16.45 6.48 8.04
CA GLY A 166 16.54 7.52 7.01
C GLY A 166 15.21 7.89 6.37
N VAL A 167 14.16 7.91 7.15
CA VAL A 167 12.82 8.31 6.73
C VAL A 167 12.78 9.80 6.40
N ALA A 168 12.06 10.16 5.32
CA ALA A 168 11.87 11.55 4.93
C ALA A 168 11.26 12.39 6.07
N PRO A 169 11.75 13.64 6.29
CA PRO A 169 11.15 14.54 7.26
C PRO A 169 9.64 14.71 7.00
N GLY A 170 8.84 14.68 8.05
CA GLY A 170 7.38 14.81 7.94
C GLY A 170 6.66 13.54 7.48
N SER A 171 7.36 12.42 7.27
CA SER A 171 6.69 11.16 6.96
C SER A 171 6.03 10.56 8.20
N GLU A 172 4.87 9.98 7.98
CA GLU A 172 4.04 9.40 9.02
C GLU A 172 4.10 7.87 9.00
N HIS A 173 4.12 7.25 10.17
CA HIS A 173 3.93 5.81 10.33
C HIS A 173 2.67 5.54 11.14
N ARG A 174 1.78 4.71 10.61
CA ARG A 174 0.50 4.36 11.25
C ARG A 174 0.24 2.87 11.15
N LEU A 175 -0.44 2.36 12.18
CA LEU A 175 -0.90 0.97 12.27
C LEU A 175 -2.34 0.87 11.78
N VAL A 176 -2.66 -0.23 11.13
CA VAL A 176 -4.03 -0.60 10.75
C VAL A 176 -4.31 -2.01 11.26
N LEU A 177 -5.31 -2.14 12.11
CA LEU A 177 -5.76 -3.45 12.60
C LEU A 177 -6.84 -3.96 11.64
N ASN A 178 -6.56 -5.08 10.96
CA ASN A 178 -7.42 -5.60 9.90
C ASN A 178 -8.13 -6.90 10.29
N GLN A 179 -9.23 -7.21 9.61
CA GLN A 179 -10.05 -8.43 9.76
C GLN A 179 -10.54 -8.66 11.21
N VAL A 180 -10.86 -7.60 11.92
CA VAL A 180 -11.35 -7.68 13.29
C VAL A 180 -12.76 -8.30 13.33
N ASP A 181 -12.91 -9.43 14.01
CA ASP A 181 -14.19 -10.05 14.31
C ASP A 181 -14.55 -9.83 15.79
N ILE A 182 -15.41 -8.88 16.05
CA ILE A 182 -15.82 -8.51 17.41
C ILE A 182 -16.59 -9.63 18.16
N ARG A 183 -17.04 -10.68 17.47
CA ARG A 183 -17.66 -11.84 18.08
C ARG A 183 -16.63 -12.72 18.79
N ARG A 184 -15.36 -12.65 18.37
CA ARG A 184 -14.25 -13.41 18.95
C ARG A 184 -13.67 -12.67 20.14
N ARG A 185 -13.63 -13.33 21.31
CA ARG A 185 -13.10 -12.74 22.55
C ARG A 185 -11.67 -12.19 22.37
N LEU A 186 -10.76 -13.00 21.83
CA LEU A 186 -9.36 -12.61 21.62
C LEU A 186 -9.25 -11.38 20.72
N ASN A 187 -10.05 -11.28 19.64
CA ASN A 187 -10.03 -10.10 18.76
C ASN A 187 -10.44 -8.84 19.51
N ARG A 188 -11.45 -8.91 20.41
CA ARG A 188 -11.83 -7.75 21.23
C ARG A 188 -10.71 -7.32 22.16
N GLU A 189 -10.14 -8.26 22.91
CA GLU A 189 -9.06 -8.00 23.88
C GLU A 189 -7.84 -7.37 23.20
N ILE A 190 -7.43 -7.90 22.04
CA ILE A 190 -6.32 -7.33 21.24
C ILE A 190 -6.68 -5.96 20.70
N THR A 191 -7.92 -5.75 20.24
CA THR A 191 -8.36 -4.44 19.74
C THR A 191 -8.31 -3.40 20.86
N GLU A 192 -8.79 -3.70 22.06
CA GLU A 192 -8.72 -2.84 23.24
C GLU A 192 -7.27 -2.53 23.64
N PHE A 193 -6.41 -3.56 23.64
CA PHE A 193 -4.98 -3.39 23.88
C PHE A 193 -4.35 -2.42 22.86
N MET A 194 -4.61 -2.62 21.57
CA MET A 194 -4.08 -1.76 20.51
C MET A 194 -4.60 -0.32 20.61
N GLN A 195 -5.88 -0.16 20.91
CA GLN A 195 -6.50 1.17 21.09
C GLN A 195 -5.97 1.91 22.33
N THR A 196 -5.52 1.19 23.34
CA THR A 196 -4.97 1.77 24.56
C THR A 196 -3.48 2.07 24.41
N ARG A 197 -2.69 1.08 23.99
CA ARG A 197 -1.22 1.16 23.95
C ARG A 197 -0.69 1.93 22.73
N TYR A 198 -1.41 1.83 21.59
CA TYR A 198 -1.00 2.41 20.31
C TYR A 198 -2.00 3.46 19.80
N ARG A 199 -2.71 4.13 20.70
CA ARG A 199 -3.77 5.08 20.38
C ARG A 199 -3.37 6.09 19.31
N ASP A 200 -2.20 6.68 19.43
CA ASP A 200 -1.72 7.75 18.55
C ASP A 200 -1.18 7.19 17.21
N SER A 201 -0.78 5.92 17.20
CA SER A 201 -0.27 5.23 16.01
C SER A 201 -1.36 4.44 15.27
N LEU A 202 -2.46 4.04 15.93
CA LEU A 202 -3.52 3.23 15.34
C LEU A 202 -4.47 4.11 14.51
N LEU A 203 -4.28 4.10 13.19
CA LEU A 203 -5.08 4.91 12.26
C LEU A 203 -6.49 4.38 12.07
N ALA A 204 -6.65 3.06 11.96
CA ALA A 204 -7.93 2.43 11.68
C ALA A 204 -8.02 1.00 12.21
N THR A 205 -9.26 0.59 12.48
CA THR A 205 -9.67 -0.79 12.73
C THR A 205 -10.65 -1.19 11.62
N LEU A 206 -10.27 -2.18 10.81
CA LEU A 206 -11.07 -2.68 9.70
C LEU A 206 -11.71 -4.01 10.14
N HIS A 207 -13.02 -4.09 10.07
CA HIS A 207 -13.73 -5.29 10.51
C HIS A 207 -13.78 -6.33 9.39
N ARG A 208 -13.83 -7.60 9.82
CA ARG A 208 -14.06 -8.70 8.90
C ARG A 208 -15.48 -8.59 8.32
N ASP A 209 -15.55 -8.64 6.98
CA ASP A 209 -16.80 -8.53 6.23
C ASP A 209 -16.69 -9.38 4.98
N GLU A 210 -17.70 -10.20 4.71
CA GLU A 210 -17.73 -11.08 3.53
C GLU A 210 -17.88 -10.31 2.21
N ALA A 211 -18.36 -9.06 2.27
CA ALA A 211 -18.39 -8.19 1.09
C ALA A 211 -17.00 -7.98 0.46
N VAL A 212 -15.91 -8.10 1.25
CA VAL A 212 -14.53 -7.92 0.73
C VAL A 212 -14.11 -9.08 -0.18
N PRO A 213 -14.15 -10.37 0.24
CA PRO A 213 -13.82 -11.47 -0.65
C PRO A 213 -14.81 -11.59 -1.82
N GLU A 214 -16.08 -11.25 -1.66
CA GLU A 214 -17.07 -11.23 -2.75
C GLU A 214 -16.73 -10.18 -3.81
N ALA A 215 -16.36 -8.96 -3.40
CA ALA A 215 -15.86 -7.91 -4.30
C ALA A 215 -14.58 -8.36 -5.03
N GLY A 216 -13.64 -8.98 -4.29
CA GLY A 216 -12.42 -9.55 -4.86
C GLY A 216 -12.69 -10.63 -5.92
N ALA A 217 -13.66 -11.52 -5.70
CA ALA A 217 -14.06 -12.53 -6.67
C ALA A 217 -14.65 -11.91 -7.95
N ARG A 218 -15.25 -10.74 -7.86
CA ARG A 218 -15.76 -9.96 -8.99
C ARG A 218 -14.74 -9.02 -9.60
N GLN A 219 -13.57 -8.90 -9.00
CA GLN A 219 -12.51 -7.98 -9.42
C GLN A 219 -12.94 -6.50 -9.44
N ILE A 220 -13.80 -6.11 -8.51
CA ILE A 220 -14.28 -4.73 -8.32
C ILE A 220 -14.01 -4.26 -6.88
N SER A 221 -14.21 -2.98 -6.62
CA SER A 221 -14.07 -2.44 -5.27
C SER A 221 -15.25 -2.84 -4.37
N VAL A 222 -15.02 -2.90 -3.06
CA VAL A 222 -16.11 -3.07 -2.08
C VAL A 222 -17.07 -1.86 -2.09
N PHE A 223 -16.58 -0.68 -2.48
CA PHE A 223 -17.40 0.52 -2.60
C PHE A 223 -18.45 0.39 -3.70
N GLU A 224 -18.12 -0.33 -4.78
CA GLU A 224 -19.03 -0.64 -5.88
C GLU A 224 -19.91 -1.86 -5.56
N HIS A 225 -19.30 -2.92 -4.96
CA HIS A 225 -19.99 -4.17 -4.68
C HIS A 225 -21.05 -4.05 -3.59
N ALA A 226 -20.70 -3.36 -2.48
CA ALA A 226 -21.53 -3.28 -1.27
C ALA A 226 -21.27 -1.97 -0.52
N GLU A 227 -21.70 -0.84 -1.08
CA GLU A 227 -21.45 0.51 -0.56
C GLU A 227 -21.86 0.69 0.91
N SER A 228 -22.98 0.08 1.32
CA SER A 228 -23.50 0.16 2.68
C SER A 228 -22.86 -0.84 3.66
N SER A 229 -21.92 -1.69 3.22
CA SER A 229 -21.23 -2.68 4.06
C SER A 229 -20.38 -2.01 5.16
N ARG A 230 -20.04 -2.79 6.18
CA ARG A 230 -19.11 -2.31 7.20
C ARG A 230 -17.72 -2.10 6.62
N ALA A 231 -17.28 -3.00 5.75
CA ALA A 231 -15.99 -2.87 5.07
C ALA A 231 -15.88 -1.59 4.26
N ALA A 232 -16.91 -1.22 3.48
CA ALA A 232 -16.91 0.02 2.71
C ALA A 232 -16.79 1.25 3.61
N ARG A 233 -17.48 1.29 4.75
CA ARG A 233 -17.38 2.38 5.73
C ARG A 233 -15.98 2.46 6.37
N ASP A 234 -15.43 1.33 6.82
CA ASP A 234 -14.12 1.25 7.47
C ASP A 234 -13.00 1.66 6.52
N LEU A 235 -12.98 1.11 5.30
CA LEU A 235 -12.01 1.44 4.26
C LEU A 235 -12.15 2.90 3.79
N GLY A 236 -13.38 3.40 3.65
CA GLY A 236 -13.64 4.81 3.35
C GLY A 236 -13.11 5.74 4.45
N MET A 237 -13.21 5.34 5.73
CA MET A 237 -12.62 6.10 6.83
C MET A 237 -11.08 6.05 6.78
N LEU A 238 -10.49 4.90 6.50
CA LEU A 238 -9.04 4.77 6.32
C LEU A 238 -8.54 5.69 5.20
N CYS A 239 -9.23 5.73 4.04
CA CYS A 239 -8.89 6.63 2.93
C CYS A 239 -8.91 8.11 3.37
N ARG A 240 -9.98 8.56 4.03
CA ARG A 240 -10.10 9.96 4.50
C ARG A 240 -9.01 10.33 5.49
N ARG A 241 -8.71 9.45 6.46
CA ARG A 241 -7.65 9.69 7.46
C ARG A 241 -6.26 9.70 6.81
N SER A 242 -6.00 8.81 5.86
CA SER A 242 -4.73 8.79 5.10
C SER A 242 -4.54 10.08 4.30
N LEU A 243 -5.58 10.55 3.60
CA LEU A 243 -5.53 11.82 2.87
C LEU A 243 -5.33 13.03 3.80
N ALA A 244 -5.93 13.02 5.00
CA ALA A 244 -5.74 14.09 5.97
C ALA A 244 -4.28 14.18 6.46
N LEU A 245 -3.63 13.03 6.69
CA LEU A 245 -2.21 12.99 7.05
C LEU A 245 -1.30 13.47 5.90
N LEU A 246 -1.58 13.07 4.67
CA LEU A 246 -0.83 13.53 3.50
C LEU A 246 -0.93 15.05 3.31
N LYS A 247 -2.10 15.64 3.48
CA LYS A 247 -2.30 17.10 3.42
C LYS A 247 -1.59 17.85 4.55
N GLY A 248 -1.56 17.28 5.75
CA GLY A 248 -0.82 17.81 6.89
C GLY A 248 0.69 17.83 6.64
N ALA A 249 1.23 16.81 5.98
CA ALA A 249 2.62 16.74 5.58
C ALA A 249 2.98 17.82 4.55
N ASP A 250 2.11 18.11 3.57
CA ASP A 250 2.32 19.19 2.59
C ASP A 250 2.36 20.58 3.25
N SER A 251 1.52 20.81 4.27
CA SER A 251 1.49 22.10 4.98
C SER A 251 2.69 22.32 5.91
N ALA A 252 3.42 21.29 6.26
CA ALA A 252 4.61 21.33 7.11
C ALA A 252 5.91 21.67 6.35
N GLY A 253 5.82 22.08 5.07
CA GLY A 253 6.99 22.46 4.25
C GLY A 253 7.77 21.27 3.71
N TYR A 254 7.11 20.15 3.50
CA TYR A 254 7.65 18.99 2.82
C TYR A 254 8.00 19.39 1.38
N SER A 255 9.29 19.56 1.11
CA SER A 255 9.78 19.64 -0.27
C SER A 255 9.61 18.26 -0.89
N PRO A 256 8.86 18.11 -1.98
CA PRO A 256 8.76 16.82 -2.64
C PRO A 256 10.17 16.32 -2.95
N LEU A 257 10.45 15.03 -2.73
CA LEU A 257 11.72 14.37 -3.05
C LEU A 257 12.14 14.55 -4.53
N TRP A 258 11.24 15.06 -5.32
CA TRP A 258 11.32 15.46 -6.72
C TRP A 258 11.57 16.97 -6.79
N GLY A 259 12.75 17.44 -6.34
CA GLY A 259 13.10 18.84 -6.43
C GLY A 259 12.81 19.39 -7.82
N HIS A 260 11.96 20.42 -7.89
CA HIS A 260 11.86 21.26 -9.07
C HIS A 260 13.23 21.92 -9.30
N ASN A 261 14.07 21.30 -10.11
CA ASN A 261 15.14 22.05 -10.76
C ASN A 261 14.44 23.03 -11.74
N ARG A 262 14.36 24.26 -11.32
CA ARG A 262 14.12 25.40 -12.24
C ARG A 262 15.29 25.57 -13.17
#